data_eea6f172a23ee1bfb4cdeffa476ecd84
#
_entry.id   eea6f172a23ee1bfb4cdeffa476ecd84
#
_cell.length_a   1.000
_cell.length_b   1.000
_cell.length_c   1.000
_cell.angle_alpha   90.00
_cell.angle_beta   90.00
_cell.angle_gamma   90.00
#
_symmetry.space_group_name_H-M   'P 1'
#
loop_
_entity.id
_entity.type
_entity.pdbx_description
1 polymer ?
#
loop_
_entity_poly.entity_id
_entity_poly.type
_entity_poly.pdbx_seq_one_letter_code
_entity_poly.pdbx_strand_id
1 'polypeptide(L)'
;GTDILRQMVKRIRQELIALGCDVRFGHCLSGLETGSGALSGVWISHGAERYRLDCDALVLAPGHSARDTFAMLHQAGAPMEQKNFAVGVRIEQEQAAISGAQYGPAWKRLPPSDYKLACHLPTGRSAFTFCVCPGGQVVASSSAPGQVVTNGMSLRARDGKNINGGLLVGVGPEDFRAYGSDPLAGVRFQEHWE
;
A
#
# COMPACT_ATOMS: atom_id res chain seq x y z
N GLY A 1 -2.34 -17.07 -2.32
CA GLY A 1 -3.25 -16.39 -1.42
C GLY A 1 -2.53 -15.88 -0.17
N THR A 2 -3.18 -15.03 0.60
CA THR A 2 -2.61 -14.37 1.79
C THR A 2 -2.13 -15.36 2.85
N ASP A 3 -2.76 -16.51 2.96
CA ASP A 3 -2.37 -17.65 3.81
C ASP A 3 -0.94 -18.15 3.52
N ILE A 4 -0.61 -18.30 2.24
CA ILE A 4 0.72 -18.75 1.80
C ILE A 4 1.76 -17.63 1.91
N LEU A 5 1.35 -16.38 1.59
CA LEU A 5 2.24 -15.23 1.63
C LEU A 5 2.86 -15.01 3.02
N ARG A 6 2.10 -15.18 4.09
CA ARG A 6 2.61 -15.06 5.46
C ARG A 6 3.76 -16.03 5.75
N GLN A 7 3.64 -17.28 5.28
CA GLN A 7 4.68 -18.30 5.44
C GLN A 7 5.92 -17.96 4.61
N MET A 8 5.72 -17.49 3.38
CA MET A 8 6.80 -17.11 2.49
C MET A 8 7.62 -15.94 3.07
N VAL A 9 6.97 -14.87 3.52
CA VAL A 9 7.65 -13.72 4.14
C VAL A 9 8.45 -14.14 5.38
N LYS A 10 7.89 -15.04 6.22
CA LYS A 10 8.60 -15.58 7.37
C LYS A 10 9.87 -16.33 6.97
N ARG A 11 9.80 -17.17 5.92
CA ARG A 11 10.97 -17.93 5.43
C ARG A 11 12.05 -17.01 4.85
N ILE A 12 11.66 -16.02 4.03
CA ILE A 12 12.59 -15.04 3.47
C ILE A 12 13.35 -14.33 4.60
N ARG A 13 12.65 -13.87 5.64
CA ARG A 13 13.29 -13.24 6.78
C ARG A 13 14.28 -14.17 7.49
N GLN A 14 13.92 -15.43 7.71
CA GLN A 14 14.81 -16.42 8.33
C GLN A 14 16.07 -16.67 7.50
N GLU A 15 15.93 -16.71 6.19
CA GLU A 15 17.06 -16.87 5.27
C GLU A 15 17.97 -15.65 5.29
N LEU A 16 17.42 -14.43 5.28
CA LEU A 16 18.20 -13.21 5.41
C LEU A 16 19.03 -13.20 6.71
N ILE A 17 18.42 -13.59 7.83
CA ILE A 17 19.14 -13.70 9.11
C ILE A 17 20.25 -14.75 9.03
N ALA A 18 20.00 -15.90 8.42
CA ALA A 18 21.00 -16.95 8.25
C ALA A 18 22.18 -16.51 7.34
N LEU A 19 21.92 -15.58 6.41
CA LEU A 19 22.94 -14.95 5.57
C LEU A 19 23.68 -13.78 6.25
N GLY A 20 23.42 -13.52 7.52
CA GLY A 20 24.11 -12.49 8.31
C GLY A 20 23.43 -11.12 8.30
N CYS A 21 22.22 -10.99 7.76
CA CYS A 21 21.47 -9.73 7.86
C CYS A 21 20.99 -9.49 9.30
N ASP A 22 21.18 -8.27 9.79
CA ASP A 22 20.62 -7.81 11.05
C ASP A 22 19.20 -7.28 10.85
N VAL A 23 18.19 -8.03 11.30
CA VAL A 23 16.76 -7.68 11.18
C VAL A 23 16.25 -7.18 12.52
N ARG A 24 16.00 -5.88 12.62
CA ARG A 24 15.59 -5.19 13.85
C ARG A 24 14.12 -4.77 13.79
N PHE A 25 13.31 -5.31 14.69
CA PHE A 25 11.92 -4.88 14.89
C PHE A 25 11.83 -3.77 15.92
N GLY A 26 10.81 -2.90 15.78
CA GLY A 26 10.63 -1.77 16.69
C GLY A 26 11.66 -0.66 16.51
N HIS A 27 12.44 -0.70 15.43
CA HIS A 27 13.43 0.32 15.09
C HIS A 27 12.91 1.18 13.95
N CYS A 28 12.88 2.50 14.13
CA CYS A 28 12.37 3.46 13.18
C CYS A 28 13.50 4.36 12.69
N LEU A 29 13.57 4.55 11.35
CA LEU A 29 14.43 5.56 10.75
C LEU A 29 13.91 6.95 11.14
N SER A 30 14.69 7.71 11.90
CA SER A 30 14.30 9.01 12.46
C SER A 30 15.15 10.19 11.96
N GLY A 31 16.09 9.96 11.06
CA GLY A 31 16.87 11.03 10.43
C GLY A 31 17.96 10.50 9.52
N LEU A 32 18.43 11.39 8.66
CA LEU A 32 19.57 11.17 7.78
C LEU A 32 20.73 12.03 8.23
N GLU A 33 21.94 11.53 8.05
CA GLU A 33 23.17 12.30 8.24
C GLU A 33 23.95 12.30 6.92
N THR A 34 24.20 13.49 6.42
CA THR A 34 24.93 13.70 5.17
C THR A 34 26.15 14.60 5.40
N GLY A 35 27.24 14.28 4.75
CA GLY A 35 28.46 15.09 4.74
C GLY A 35 29.03 15.17 3.33
N SER A 36 29.46 16.34 2.90
CA SER A 36 30.04 16.57 1.55
C SER A 36 29.17 16.06 0.39
N GLY A 37 27.83 16.11 0.55
CA GLY A 37 26.89 15.64 -0.47
C GLY A 37 26.66 14.12 -0.52
N ALA A 38 27.19 13.37 0.42
CA ALA A 38 27.01 11.92 0.54
C ALA A 38 26.37 11.53 1.88
N LEU A 39 25.67 10.42 1.89
CA LEU A 39 25.16 9.80 3.11
C LEU A 39 26.34 9.29 3.94
N SER A 40 26.37 9.60 5.25
CA SER A 40 27.39 9.13 6.19
C SER A 40 26.80 8.29 7.33
N GLY A 41 25.50 8.33 7.50
CA GLY A 41 24.81 7.56 8.53
C GLY A 41 23.34 7.88 8.60
N VAL A 42 22.65 7.15 9.47
CA VAL A 42 21.22 7.33 9.75
C VAL A 42 20.99 7.36 11.26
N TRP A 43 19.95 8.06 11.65
CA TRP A 43 19.46 8.06 13.02
C TRP A 43 18.30 7.07 13.14
N ILE A 44 18.40 6.21 14.14
CA ILE A 44 17.42 5.18 14.46
C ILE A 44 16.83 5.47 15.84
N SER A 45 15.52 5.39 15.96
CA SER A 45 14.79 5.44 17.22
C SER A 45 14.28 4.04 17.60
N HIS A 46 14.47 3.65 18.87
CA HIS A 46 13.96 2.42 19.45
C HIS A 46 13.44 2.69 20.86
N GLY A 47 12.13 2.75 21.02
CA GLY A 47 11.52 3.21 22.27
C GLY A 47 11.94 4.65 22.61
N ALA A 48 12.54 4.86 23.78
CA ALA A 48 13.05 6.16 24.20
C ALA A 48 14.49 6.43 23.74
N GLU A 49 15.16 5.45 23.18
CA GLU A 49 16.56 5.57 22.74
C GLU A 49 16.61 6.08 21.31
N ARG A 50 17.66 6.86 21.02
CA ARG A 50 18.02 7.27 19.67
C ARG A 50 19.51 7.10 19.48
N TYR A 51 19.89 6.40 18.44
CA TYR A 51 21.31 6.12 18.15
C TYR A 51 21.61 6.30 16.67
N ARG A 52 22.87 6.49 16.37
CA ARG A 52 23.40 6.62 15.03
C ARG A 52 23.88 5.26 14.51
N LEU A 53 23.63 4.99 13.26
CA LEU A 53 24.14 3.85 12.52
C LEU A 53 24.92 4.36 11.30
N ASP A 54 26.18 4.00 11.20
CA ASP A 54 27.03 4.31 10.04
C ASP A 54 26.55 3.51 8.82
N CYS A 55 26.38 4.18 7.69
CA CYS A 55 26.08 3.53 6.42
C CYS A 55 26.43 4.45 5.25
N ASP A 56 26.91 3.85 4.18
CA ASP A 56 27.26 4.55 2.92
C ASP A 56 26.11 4.52 1.93
N ALA A 57 25.10 3.66 2.16
CA ALA A 57 23.94 3.53 1.30
C ALA A 57 22.70 3.19 2.12
N LEU A 58 21.56 3.76 1.75
CA LEU A 58 20.27 3.52 2.36
C LEU A 58 19.24 3.16 1.28
N VAL A 59 18.57 2.01 1.42
CA VAL A 59 17.42 1.64 0.61
C VAL A 59 16.15 1.97 1.39
N LEU A 60 15.36 2.92 0.87
CA LEU A 60 14.09 3.32 1.44
C LEU A 60 12.95 2.48 0.84
N ALA A 61 12.35 1.63 1.65
CA ALA A 61 11.20 0.82 1.27
C ALA A 61 10.11 0.86 2.38
N PRO A 62 9.70 2.06 2.85
CA PRO A 62 8.88 2.21 4.06
C PRO A 62 7.42 1.80 3.84
N GLY A 63 6.97 1.66 2.59
CA GLY A 63 5.58 1.43 2.25
C GLY A 63 4.72 2.71 2.28
N HIS A 64 3.45 2.54 1.93
CA HIS A 64 2.49 3.64 1.73
C HIS A 64 2.17 4.43 3.01
N SER A 65 2.12 3.78 4.16
CA SER A 65 1.63 4.38 5.42
C SER A 65 2.70 5.08 6.26
N ALA A 66 3.96 5.10 5.82
CA ALA A 66 5.07 5.71 6.56
C ALA A 66 5.13 7.24 6.35
N ARG A 67 4.07 7.94 6.71
CA ARG A 67 3.91 9.39 6.51
C ARG A 67 4.91 10.21 7.33
N ASP A 68 5.24 9.74 8.51
CA ASP A 68 6.32 10.27 9.37
C ASP A 68 7.68 10.20 8.69
N THR A 69 7.99 9.10 8.02
CA THR A 69 9.21 8.94 7.22
C THR A 69 9.22 9.93 6.04
N PHE A 70 8.11 10.10 5.34
CA PHE A 70 8.02 11.08 4.24
C PHE A 70 8.23 12.51 4.74
N ALA A 71 7.63 12.86 5.88
CA ALA A 71 7.84 14.17 6.50
C ALA A 71 9.30 14.38 6.91
N MET A 72 9.94 13.39 7.52
CA MET A 72 11.35 13.42 7.92
C MET A 72 12.26 13.59 6.69
N LEU A 73 12.03 12.85 5.61
CA LEU A 73 12.80 12.96 4.37
C LEU A 73 12.65 14.34 3.72
N HIS A 74 11.43 14.89 3.71
CA HIS A 74 11.17 16.22 3.20
C HIS A 74 11.92 17.28 4.02
N GLN A 75 11.88 17.19 5.35
CA GLN A 75 12.61 18.09 6.26
C GLN A 75 14.13 17.97 6.10
N ALA A 76 14.63 16.78 5.79
CA ALA A 76 16.04 16.54 5.51
C ALA A 76 16.49 17.05 4.12
N GLY A 77 15.58 17.64 3.34
CA GLY A 77 15.91 18.18 2.02
C GLY A 77 16.02 17.13 0.91
N ALA A 78 15.52 15.91 1.11
CA ALA A 78 15.49 14.91 0.07
C ALA A 78 14.60 15.39 -1.10
N PRO A 79 15.04 15.27 -2.36
CA PRO A 79 14.24 15.63 -3.52
C PRO A 79 12.96 14.79 -3.57
N MET A 80 11.81 15.43 -3.57
CA MET A 80 10.50 14.80 -3.60
C MET A 80 9.58 15.52 -4.58
N GLU A 81 8.68 14.79 -5.21
CA GLU A 81 7.67 15.37 -6.11
C GLU A 81 6.30 14.74 -5.84
N GLN A 82 5.26 15.48 -6.16
CA GLN A 82 3.90 14.97 -6.14
C GLN A 82 3.72 13.94 -7.26
N LYS A 83 3.07 12.82 -6.96
CA LYS A 83 2.75 11.78 -7.94
C LYS A 83 1.26 11.56 -8.03
N ASN A 84 0.79 11.21 -9.22
CA ASN A 84 -0.56 10.71 -9.42
C ASN A 84 -0.75 9.40 -8.67
N PHE A 85 -1.93 9.22 -8.10
CA PHE A 85 -2.36 7.95 -7.50
C PHE A 85 -3.86 7.72 -7.77
N ALA A 86 -4.48 6.76 -7.12
CA ALA A 86 -5.89 6.49 -7.29
C ALA A 86 -6.57 6.34 -5.93
N VAL A 87 -7.78 6.87 -5.85
CA VAL A 87 -8.63 6.79 -4.66
C VAL A 87 -10.00 6.25 -5.05
N GLY A 88 -10.73 5.69 -4.09
CA GLY A 88 -12.08 5.19 -4.35
C GLY A 88 -12.61 4.35 -3.21
N VAL A 89 -13.54 3.48 -3.54
CA VAL A 89 -14.24 2.63 -2.58
C VAL A 89 -13.99 1.16 -2.89
N ARG A 90 -14.12 0.29 -1.89
CA ARG A 90 -14.13 -1.15 -2.09
C ARG A 90 -15.54 -1.67 -2.12
N ILE A 91 -15.85 -2.46 -3.14
CA ILE A 91 -17.15 -3.09 -3.38
C ILE A 91 -17.03 -4.57 -3.05
N GLU A 92 -18.05 -5.13 -2.41
CA GLU A 92 -18.16 -6.56 -2.14
C GLU A 92 -19.48 -7.09 -2.73
N GLN A 93 -19.43 -8.28 -3.33
CA GLN A 93 -20.54 -8.93 -4.01
C GLN A 93 -20.49 -10.44 -3.78
N GLU A 94 -21.59 -11.13 -3.96
CA GLU A 94 -21.59 -12.61 -3.90
C GLU A 94 -20.83 -13.19 -5.09
N GLN A 95 -19.83 -14.04 -4.79
CA GLN A 95 -19.02 -14.71 -5.82
C GLN A 95 -19.88 -15.51 -6.80
N ALA A 96 -20.92 -16.18 -6.29
CA ALA A 96 -21.83 -16.98 -7.11
C ALA A 96 -22.56 -16.13 -8.14
N ALA A 97 -23.01 -14.93 -7.77
CA ALA A 97 -23.69 -14.01 -8.69
C ALA A 97 -22.77 -13.57 -9.83
N ILE A 98 -21.53 -13.19 -9.52
CA ILE A 98 -20.53 -12.76 -10.52
C ILE A 98 -20.11 -13.94 -11.40
N SER A 99 -19.81 -15.10 -10.82
CA SER A 99 -19.44 -16.30 -11.59
C SER A 99 -20.58 -16.78 -12.49
N GLY A 100 -21.81 -16.73 -11.98
CA GLY A 100 -23.00 -17.09 -12.78
C GLY A 100 -23.23 -16.14 -13.93
N ALA A 101 -23.06 -14.85 -13.75
CA ALA A 101 -23.19 -13.83 -14.80
C ALA A 101 -22.13 -14.01 -15.91
N GLN A 102 -20.89 -14.38 -15.54
CA GLN A 102 -19.78 -14.52 -16.51
C GLN A 102 -19.77 -15.87 -17.23
N TYR A 103 -20.02 -16.97 -16.49
CA TYR A 103 -19.85 -18.33 -17.01
C TYR A 103 -21.17 -19.04 -17.33
N GLY A 104 -22.31 -18.41 -17.02
CA GLY A 104 -23.62 -19.03 -17.19
C GLY A 104 -23.76 -20.32 -16.38
N PRO A 105 -24.51 -21.32 -16.87
CA PRO A 105 -24.78 -22.58 -16.13
C PRO A 105 -23.54 -23.39 -15.75
N ALA A 106 -22.41 -23.17 -16.42
CA ALA A 106 -21.18 -23.93 -16.20
C ALA A 106 -20.37 -23.43 -14.97
N TRP A 107 -20.73 -22.31 -14.34
CA TRP A 107 -19.92 -21.61 -13.34
C TRP A 107 -19.46 -22.49 -12.18
N LYS A 108 -20.28 -23.48 -11.76
CA LYS A 108 -19.92 -24.40 -10.67
C LYS A 108 -18.74 -25.34 -10.98
N ARG A 109 -18.38 -25.50 -12.25
CA ARG A 109 -17.30 -26.37 -12.74
C ARG A 109 -16.03 -25.60 -13.08
N LEU A 110 -16.07 -24.28 -12.99
CA LEU A 110 -14.98 -23.38 -13.32
C LEU A 110 -14.41 -22.74 -12.05
N PRO A 111 -13.15 -22.29 -12.08
CA PRO A 111 -12.60 -21.50 -10.97
C PRO A 111 -13.44 -20.25 -10.69
N PRO A 112 -13.42 -19.71 -9.46
CA PRO A 112 -14.09 -18.46 -9.17
C PRO A 112 -13.69 -17.38 -10.17
N SER A 113 -14.68 -16.71 -10.78
CA SER A 113 -14.43 -15.63 -11.74
C SER A 113 -13.85 -14.40 -11.04
N ASP A 114 -13.07 -13.64 -11.77
CA ASP A 114 -12.70 -12.28 -11.40
C ASP A 114 -13.20 -11.29 -12.45
N TYR A 115 -12.96 -10.00 -12.25
CA TYR A 115 -13.29 -8.97 -13.23
C TYR A 115 -12.22 -7.87 -13.26
N LYS A 116 -11.99 -7.37 -14.46
CA LYS A 116 -11.14 -6.19 -14.70
C LYS A 116 -11.90 -5.23 -15.61
N LEU A 117 -12.33 -4.13 -15.04
CA LEU A 117 -13.12 -3.11 -15.72
C LEU A 117 -12.37 -1.79 -15.72
N ALA A 118 -12.48 -1.04 -16.80
CA ALA A 118 -11.98 0.32 -16.92
C ALA A 118 -12.92 1.13 -17.79
N CYS A 119 -13.11 2.39 -17.46
CA CYS A 119 -13.94 3.34 -18.17
C CYS A 119 -13.27 4.70 -18.22
N HIS A 120 -13.28 5.34 -19.36
CA HIS A 120 -12.91 6.74 -19.51
C HIS A 120 -14.16 7.61 -19.36
N LEU A 121 -14.15 8.47 -18.36
CA LEU A 121 -15.25 9.38 -18.07
C LEU A 121 -15.19 10.60 -18.99
N PRO A 122 -16.35 11.25 -19.29
CA PRO A 122 -16.38 12.48 -20.08
C PRO A 122 -15.56 13.62 -19.50
N THR A 123 -15.26 13.58 -18.19
CA THR A 123 -14.40 14.54 -17.49
C THR A 123 -12.90 14.35 -17.77
N GLY A 124 -12.53 13.36 -18.60
CA GLY A 124 -11.12 13.00 -18.86
C GLY A 124 -10.50 12.06 -17.81
N ARG A 125 -11.20 11.77 -16.72
CA ARG A 125 -10.72 10.81 -15.70
C ARG A 125 -10.99 9.38 -16.12
N SER A 126 -10.17 8.47 -15.65
CA SER A 126 -10.42 7.03 -15.77
C SER A 126 -10.90 6.47 -14.43
N ALA A 127 -11.98 5.69 -14.48
CA ALA A 127 -12.42 4.85 -13.38
C ALA A 127 -12.09 3.39 -13.71
N PHE A 128 -11.61 2.63 -12.75
CA PHE A 128 -11.17 1.25 -12.99
C PHE A 128 -11.26 0.39 -11.72
N THR A 129 -11.37 -0.91 -11.94
CA THR A 129 -11.29 -1.88 -10.83
C THR A 129 -9.85 -2.24 -10.54
N PHE A 130 -9.56 -2.43 -9.26
CA PHE A 130 -8.23 -2.75 -8.78
C PHE A 130 -8.28 -3.78 -7.65
N CYS A 131 -7.24 -4.62 -7.56
CA CYS A 131 -7.06 -5.59 -6.48
C CYS A 131 -8.33 -6.43 -6.23
N VAL A 132 -8.87 -7.02 -7.30
CA VAL A 132 -10.04 -7.89 -7.23
C VAL A 132 -9.66 -9.19 -6.55
N CYS A 133 -10.41 -9.59 -5.54
CA CYS A 133 -10.17 -10.74 -4.68
C CYS A 133 -11.33 -11.74 -4.76
N PRO A 134 -11.30 -12.70 -5.70
CA PRO A 134 -12.31 -13.77 -5.78
C PRO A 134 -12.28 -14.64 -4.53
N GLY A 135 -13.45 -15.06 -4.04
CA GLY A 135 -13.58 -15.84 -2.82
C GLY A 135 -12.92 -15.20 -1.61
N GLY A 136 -12.88 -13.87 -1.58
CA GLY A 136 -12.15 -13.10 -0.58
C GLY A 136 -13.05 -12.36 0.40
N GLN A 137 -12.41 -11.55 1.21
CA GLN A 137 -13.06 -10.68 2.19
C GLN A 137 -12.42 -9.30 2.23
N VAL A 138 -13.18 -8.30 2.60
CA VAL A 138 -12.68 -6.95 2.89
C VAL A 138 -12.06 -6.94 4.29
N VAL A 139 -10.91 -6.31 4.42
CA VAL A 139 -10.20 -6.17 5.70
C VAL A 139 -9.85 -4.70 5.94
N ALA A 140 -9.87 -4.29 7.19
CA ALA A 140 -9.39 -2.97 7.61
C ALA A 140 -7.85 -2.92 7.48
N SER A 141 -7.35 -1.77 7.01
CA SER A 141 -5.93 -1.54 6.76
C SER A 141 -5.56 -0.08 7.02
N SER A 142 -6.11 0.51 8.07
CA SER A 142 -5.94 1.94 8.39
C SER A 142 -4.47 2.30 8.59
N SER A 143 -4.07 3.45 8.06
CA SER A 143 -2.70 3.98 8.16
C SER A 143 -2.44 4.66 9.51
N ALA A 144 -3.47 5.19 10.15
CA ALA A 144 -3.38 5.86 11.45
C ALA A 144 -4.68 5.67 12.26
N PRO A 145 -4.64 5.92 13.59
CA PRO A 145 -5.85 5.91 14.43
C PRO A 145 -6.91 6.88 13.90
N GLY A 146 -8.16 6.43 13.85
CA GLY A 146 -9.30 7.24 13.40
C GLY A 146 -9.47 7.32 11.89
N GLN A 147 -8.59 6.73 11.11
CA GLN A 147 -8.66 6.66 9.65
C GLN A 147 -9.26 5.34 9.17
N VAL A 148 -9.83 5.36 7.97
CA VAL A 148 -10.44 4.18 7.33
C VAL A 148 -9.81 3.93 5.97
N VAL A 149 -9.01 2.85 5.88
CA VAL A 149 -8.54 2.29 4.62
C VAL A 149 -8.92 0.82 4.58
N THR A 150 -9.28 0.32 3.41
CA THR A 150 -9.66 -1.08 3.22
C THR A 150 -8.75 -1.78 2.23
N ASN A 151 -8.52 -3.06 2.49
CA ASN A 151 -7.87 -3.97 1.56
C ASN A 151 -8.75 -5.18 1.27
N GLY A 152 -8.45 -5.90 0.20
CA GLY A 152 -9.06 -7.18 -0.09
C GLY A 152 -8.06 -8.30 0.10
N MET A 153 -8.52 -9.40 0.67
CA MET A 153 -7.69 -10.60 0.85
C MET A 153 -8.46 -11.83 0.46
N SER A 154 -7.79 -12.78 -0.20
CA SER A 154 -8.33 -14.10 -0.48
C SER A 154 -7.33 -15.20 -0.11
N LEU A 155 -7.83 -16.32 0.34
CA LEU A 155 -7.04 -17.53 0.50
C LEU A 155 -6.65 -18.10 -0.87
N ARG A 156 -5.66 -18.97 -0.90
CA ARG A 156 -5.26 -19.65 -2.13
C ARG A 156 -6.40 -20.44 -2.77
N ALA A 157 -7.26 -21.02 -1.95
CA ALA A 157 -8.43 -21.78 -2.41
C ALA A 157 -9.48 -20.92 -3.13
N ARG A 158 -9.57 -19.62 -2.80
CA ARG A 158 -10.56 -18.67 -3.34
C ARG A 158 -12.01 -19.15 -3.19
N ASP A 159 -12.30 -19.86 -2.11
CA ASP A 159 -13.56 -20.56 -1.83
C ASP A 159 -14.49 -19.81 -0.88
N GLY A 160 -14.18 -18.57 -0.57
CA GLY A 160 -15.04 -17.69 0.22
C GLY A 160 -16.32 -17.30 -0.53
N LYS A 161 -17.33 -16.89 0.23
CA LYS A 161 -18.67 -16.53 -0.28
C LYS A 161 -18.64 -15.35 -1.23
N ASN A 162 -17.77 -14.37 -0.97
CA ASN A 162 -17.79 -13.07 -1.64
C ASN A 162 -16.57 -12.88 -2.56
N ILE A 163 -16.76 -12.04 -3.55
CA ILE A 163 -15.70 -11.38 -4.32
C ILE A 163 -15.70 -9.89 -3.96
N ASN A 164 -14.56 -9.29 -3.84
CA ASN A 164 -14.45 -7.84 -3.62
C ASN A 164 -13.40 -7.21 -4.53
N GLY A 165 -13.51 -5.93 -4.75
CA GLY A 165 -12.55 -5.16 -5.57
C GLY A 165 -12.65 -3.67 -5.29
N GLY A 166 -11.54 -2.96 -5.42
CA GLY A 166 -11.55 -1.51 -5.43
C GLY A 166 -12.17 -0.97 -6.71
N LEU A 167 -13.01 0.05 -6.61
CA LEU A 167 -13.42 0.91 -7.71
C LEU A 167 -12.77 2.27 -7.51
N LEU A 168 -11.78 2.58 -8.32
CA LEU A 168 -10.86 3.69 -8.14
C LEU A 168 -10.97 4.69 -9.27
N VAL A 169 -10.67 5.95 -8.97
CA VAL A 169 -10.44 7.02 -9.95
C VAL A 169 -9.03 7.57 -9.76
N GLY A 170 -8.39 7.94 -10.86
CA GLY A 170 -7.10 8.62 -10.84
C GLY A 170 -7.21 10.04 -10.31
N VAL A 171 -6.26 10.44 -9.47
CA VAL A 171 -6.11 11.78 -8.92
C VAL A 171 -4.67 12.25 -9.10
N GLY A 172 -4.47 13.55 -9.24
CA GLY A 172 -3.18 14.17 -9.51
C GLY A 172 -2.95 15.48 -8.75
N PRO A 173 -1.81 16.16 -9.00
CA PRO A 173 -1.45 17.39 -8.31
C PRO A 173 -2.53 18.48 -8.33
N GLU A 174 -3.35 18.53 -9.37
CA GLU A 174 -4.49 19.46 -9.48
C GLU A 174 -5.55 19.21 -8.40
N ASP A 175 -5.74 17.95 -7.98
CA ASP A 175 -6.69 17.55 -6.93
C ASP A 175 -6.14 17.85 -5.52
N PHE A 176 -4.82 17.88 -5.39
CA PHE A 176 -4.16 18.14 -4.08
C PHE A 176 -3.94 19.62 -3.84
N ARG A 177 -4.18 20.49 -4.82
CA ARG A 177 -3.86 21.92 -4.76
C ARG A 177 -4.45 22.63 -3.54
N ALA A 178 -5.64 22.22 -3.11
CA ALA A 178 -6.29 22.73 -1.90
C ALA A 178 -5.56 22.35 -0.59
N TYR A 179 -4.68 21.34 -0.65
CA TYR A 179 -3.94 20.81 0.50
C TYR A 179 -2.47 21.30 0.55
N GLY A 180 -2.06 22.13 -0.41
CA GLY A 180 -0.74 22.71 -0.48
C GLY A 180 -0.05 22.50 -1.81
N SER A 181 1.11 23.16 -1.99
CA SER A 181 1.94 23.06 -3.19
C SER A 181 3.21 22.22 -2.99
N ASP A 182 3.51 21.87 -1.75
CA ASP A 182 4.69 21.06 -1.42
C ASP A 182 4.49 19.56 -1.75
N PRO A 183 5.55 18.76 -1.77
CA PRO A 183 5.48 17.33 -2.14
C PRO A 183 4.52 16.49 -1.30
N LEU A 184 4.17 16.92 -0.07
CA LEU A 184 3.31 16.19 0.85
C LEU A 184 1.82 16.55 0.71
N ALA A 185 1.43 17.40 -0.23
CA ALA A 185 0.02 17.75 -0.45
C ALA A 185 -0.88 16.52 -0.71
N GLY A 186 -0.37 15.52 -1.45
CA GLY A 186 -1.07 14.26 -1.68
C GLY A 186 -1.28 13.43 -0.40
N VAL A 187 -0.37 13.51 0.58
CA VAL A 187 -0.54 12.87 1.89
C VAL A 187 -1.72 13.49 2.64
N ARG A 188 -1.78 14.82 2.72
CA ARG A 188 -2.89 15.54 3.37
C ARG A 188 -4.23 15.34 2.68
N PHE A 189 -4.21 15.19 1.35
CA PHE A 189 -5.40 14.78 0.60
C PHE A 189 -5.89 13.40 1.03
N GLN A 190 -5.00 12.41 1.17
CA GLN A 190 -5.34 11.07 1.65
C GLN A 190 -5.91 11.12 3.07
N GLU A 191 -5.25 11.83 3.99
CA GLU A 191 -5.69 12.01 5.38
C GLU A 191 -7.09 12.60 5.50
N HIS A 192 -7.48 13.45 4.56
CA HIS A 192 -8.83 14.03 4.53
C HIS A 192 -9.91 12.99 4.17
N TRP A 193 -9.59 12.02 3.30
CA TRP A 193 -10.55 11.02 2.82
C TRP A 193 -10.56 9.72 3.63
N GLU A 194 -9.55 9.46 4.41
CA GLU A 194 -9.41 8.31 5.29
C GLU A 194 -10.02 8.55 6.68
#